data_c9a7a30ab813cc4ae10171a260917925
#
_entry.id   c9a7a30ab813cc4ae10171a260917925
#
_cell.length_a   1.000
_cell.length_b   1.000
_cell.length_c   1.000
_cell.angle_alpha   90.00
_cell.angle_beta   90.00
_cell.angle_gamma   90.00
#
_symmetry.space_group_name_H-M   'P 1'
#
loop_
_entity.id
_entity.type
_entity.pdbx_description
1 polymer ?
#
loop_
_entity_poly.entity_id
_entity_poly.type
_entity_poly.pdbx_seq_one_letter_code
_entity_poly.pdbx_strand_id
1 'polypeptide(L)'
;MAAAQVVAARECRRCLMENRRSMIELKKIVKRFYEGKPNELEILHGNDLTVKEGEFVSIVGESGSGKSTLMNIIGALDRPTMGDYILTGIDVAKAKDKELSEIRNQQIGFVFQTYNLIARTTALANVELPMLYGAVPKRERTRRAKELLEMVGMRERMDHRSDELSGGQKQRVAIARAMANNPSIILADEPTGALDSKTGRKIMDIFHKLHKEQGKTIVLITHSQELAEETERILTLKDGEIVAERGGSRVC
;
A
#
# COMPACT_ATOMS: atom_id res chain seq x y z
N MET A 1 -19.36 17.01 29.67
CA MET A 1 -18.21 17.71 29.04
C MET A 1 -17.37 16.80 28.15
N ALA A 2 -16.98 15.61 28.56
CA ALA A 2 -16.17 14.69 27.74
C ALA A 2 -16.77 14.31 26.37
N ALA A 3 -18.08 14.06 26.28
CA ALA A 3 -18.75 13.70 25.02
C ALA A 3 -18.73 14.84 23.98
N ALA A 4 -18.91 16.07 24.40
CA ALA A 4 -18.86 17.23 23.50
C ALA A 4 -17.44 17.49 22.96
N GLN A 5 -16.40 17.27 23.75
CA GLN A 5 -15.02 17.38 23.33
C GLN A 5 -14.62 16.29 22.33
N VAL A 6 -15.15 15.08 22.48
CA VAL A 6 -14.93 13.96 21.53
C VAL A 6 -15.63 14.23 20.18
N VAL A 7 -16.83 14.80 20.19
CA VAL A 7 -17.57 15.18 18.98
C VAL A 7 -16.83 16.31 18.25
N ALA A 8 -16.44 17.38 18.96
CA ALA A 8 -15.70 18.50 18.38
C ALA A 8 -14.32 18.07 17.81
N ALA A 9 -13.62 17.14 18.46
CA ALA A 9 -12.36 16.58 17.96
C ALA A 9 -12.57 15.73 16.69
N ARG A 10 -13.69 14.99 16.60
CA ARG A 10 -14.05 14.21 15.40
C ARG A 10 -14.45 15.15 14.23
N GLU A 11 -15.20 16.19 14.48
CA GLU A 11 -15.58 17.19 13.46
C GLU A 11 -14.34 17.98 12.96
N CYS A 12 -13.45 18.39 13.86
CA CYS A 12 -12.20 19.06 13.49
C CYS A 12 -11.28 18.15 12.64
N ARG A 13 -11.15 16.86 13.00
CA ARG A 13 -10.41 15.90 12.17
C ARG A 13 -11.07 15.68 10.81
N ARG A 14 -12.39 15.60 10.74
CA ARG A 14 -13.12 15.44 9.48
C ARG A 14 -12.91 16.63 8.55
N CYS A 15 -13.00 17.84 9.06
CA CYS A 15 -12.75 19.08 8.31
C CYS A 15 -11.29 19.18 7.82
N LEU A 16 -10.32 18.77 8.64
CA LEU A 16 -8.90 18.70 8.27
C LEU A 16 -8.64 17.65 7.19
N MET A 17 -9.35 16.51 7.21
CA MET A 17 -9.24 15.46 6.20
C MET A 17 -9.87 15.87 4.86
N GLU A 18 -10.98 16.61 4.87
CA GLU A 18 -11.66 17.07 3.64
C GLU A 18 -10.78 18.00 2.79
N ASN A 19 -9.90 18.78 3.41
CA ASN A 19 -8.99 19.72 2.73
C ASN A 19 -7.67 19.10 2.24
N ARG A 20 -7.39 17.80 2.52
CA ARG A 20 -6.18 17.13 2.05
C ARG A 20 -6.27 16.82 0.55
N ARG A 21 -5.11 16.86 -0.14
CA ARG A 21 -5.00 16.50 -1.55
C ARG A 21 -5.44 15.05 -1.78
N SER A 22 -6.18 14.79 -2.85
CA SER A 22 -6.46 13.43 -3.30
C SER A 22 -5.21 12.80 -3.88
N MET A 23 -4.87 11.61 -3.38
CA MET A 23 -3.75 10.81 -3.87
C MET A 23 -4.22 9.74 -4.85
N ILE A 24 -5.39 9.16 -4.60
CA ILE A 24 -6.02 8.13 -5.42
C ILE A 24 -7.47 8.53 -5.63
N GLU A 25 -7.91 8.62 -6.87
CA GLU A 25 -9.31 8.85 -7.23
C GLU A 25 -9.74 7.83 -8.28
N LEU A 26 -10.62 6.94 -7.89
CA LEU A 26 -11.26 5.96 -8.75
C LEU A 26 -12.73 6.36 -8.92
N LYS A 27 -13.22 6.40 -10.17
CA LYS A 27 -14.61 6.69 -10.49
C LYS A 27 -15.17 5.63 -11.43
N LYS A 28 -16.18 4.91 -10.96
CA LYS A 28 -16.88 3.85 -11.71
C LYS A 28 -15.93 2.82 -12.33
N ILE A 29 -14.94 2.39 -11.55
CA ILE A 29 -13.93 1.46 -12.02
C ILE A 29 -14.52 0.07 -12.25
N VAL A 30 -14.44 -0.37 -13.50
CA VAL A 30 -14.78 -1.73 -13.93
C VAL A 30 -13.51 -2.43 -14.38
N LYS A 31 -13.37 -3.70 -14.02
CA LYS A 31 -12.30 -4.56 -14.54
C LYS A 31 -12.87 -5.86 -15.06
N ARG A 32 -12.60 -6.10 -16.35
CA ARG A 32 -12.90 -7.35 -17.06
C ARG A 32 -11.61 -8.02 -17.49
N PHE A 33 -11.60 -9.33 -17.42
CA PHE A 33 -10.56 -10.18 -18.00
C PHE A 33 -11.14 -10.91 -19.20
N TYR A 34 -10.31 -11.21 -20.19
CA TYR A 34 -10.69 -11.91 -21.43
C TYR A 34 -11.80 -11.20 -22.21
N GLU A 35 -11.79 -9.87 -22.22
CA GLU A 35 -12.79 -9.03 -22.90
C GLU A 35 -13.05 -9.47 -24.34
N GLY A 36 -14.33 -9.59 -24.70
CA GLY A 36 -14.79 -10.05 -26.02
C GLY A 36 -14.58 -11.54 -26.28
N LYS A 37 -14.22 -12.35 -25.28
CA LYS A 37 -14.08 -13.81 -25.38
C LYS A 37 -15.22 -14.54 -24.67
N PRO A 38 -15.51 -15.82 -25.04
CA PRO A 38 -16.55 -16.60 -24.38
C PRO A 38 -16.38 -16.79 -22.86
N ASN A 39 -15.16 -16.62 -22.35
CA ASN A 39 -14.81 -16.70 -20.93
C ASN A 39 -14.57 -15.32 -20.30
N GLU A 40 -15.18 -14.27 -20.84
CA GLU A 40 -15.12 -12.94 -20.24
C GLU A 40 -15.60 -12.99 -18.78
N LEU A 41 -14.82 -12.37 -17.90
CA LEU A 41 -15.07 -12.35 -16.47
C LEU A 41 -14.91 -10.93 -15.94
N GLU A 42 -16.00 -10.33 -15.46
CA GLU A 42 -15.98 -9.06 -14.76
C GLU A 42 -15.71 -9.29 -13.27
N ILE A 43 -14.69 -8.63 -12.75
CA ILE A 43 -14.22 -8.78 -11.35
C ILE A 43 -14.53 -7.54 -10.52
N LEU A 44 -14.52 -6.33 -11.13
CA LEU A 44 -14.87 -5.09 -10.43
C LEU A 44 -16.03 -4.43 -11.16
N HIS A 45 -17.04 -4.00 -10.40
CA HIS A 45 -18.36 -3.62 -10.86
C HIS A 45 -18.67 -2.13 -10.61
N GLY A 46 -17.82 -1.19 -11.10
CA GLY A 46 -18.10 0.24 -11.04
C GLY A 46 -17.75 0.91 -9.70
N ASN A 47 -16.60 0.58 -9.13
CA ASN A 47 -16.17 1.08 -7.83
C ASN A 47 -15.75 2.54 -7.85
N ASP A 48 -16.20 3.29 -6.83
CA ASP A 48 -15.75 4.63 -6.50
C ASP A 48 -14.88 4.59 -5.23
N LEU A 49 -13.71 5.25 -5.27
CA LEU A 49 -12.79 5.33 -4.13
C LEU A 49 -11.96 6.59 -4.22
N THR A 50 -11.89 7.35 -3.14
CA THR A 50 -10.92 8.44 -2.98
C THR A 50 -10.07 8.20 -1.75
N VAL A 51 -8.74 8.24 -1.88
CA VAL A 51 -7.80 8.19 -0.75
C VAL A 51 -7.04 9.50 -0.70
N LYS A 52 -7.04 10.12 0.48
CA LYS A 52 -6.41 11.42 0.74
C LYS A 52 -4.96 11.26 1.18
N GLU A 53 -4.17 12.32 1.00
CA GLU A 53 -2.79 12.38 1.47
C GLU A 53 -2.69 12.15 2.98
N GLY A 54 -1.76 11.27 3.39
CA GLY A 54 -1.57 10.92 4.78
C GLY A 54 -2.74 10.16 5.41
N GLU A 55 -3.59 9.50 4.63
CA GLU A 55 -4.66 8.62 5.12
C GLU A 55 -4.15 7.19 5.30
N PHE A 56 -4.56 6.53 6.38
CA PHE A 56 -4.35 5.10 6.57
C PHE A 56 -5.69 4.38 6.41
N VAL A 57 -5.89 3.76 5.24
CA VAL A 57 -7.14 3.08 4.88
C VAL A 57 -6.91 1.58 4.72
N SER A 58 -7.88 0.77 5.16
CA SER A 58 -7.89 -0.67 4.90
C SER A 58 -9.01 -1.06 3.93
N ILE A 59 -8.74 -2.08 3.11
CA ILE A 59 -9.70 -2.74 2.24
C ILE A 59 -9.84 -4.18 2.72
N VAL A 60 -11.01 -4.52 3.24
CA VAL A 60 -11.32 -5.86 3.74
C VAL A 60 -12.32 -6.57 2.83
N GLY A 61 -12.34 -7.89 2.87
CA GLY A 61 -13.29 -8.71 2.12
C GLY A 61 -12.88 -10.18 2.10
N GLU A 62 -13.77 -11.05 1.69
CA GLU A 62 -13.52 -12.49 1.59
C GLU A 62 -12.53 -12.81 0.46
N SER A 63 -11.99 -14.04 0.45
CA SER A 63 -11.18 -14.52 -0.67
C SER A 63 -12.01 -14.50 -1.96
N GLY A 64 -11.42 -14.02 -3.05
CA GLY A 64 -12.13 -13.90 -4.33
C GLY A 64 -12.99 -12.64 -4.50
N SER A 65 -13.12 -11.76 -3.50
CA SER A 65 -13.94 -10.53 -3.60
C SER A 65 -13.38 -9.45 -4.53
N GLY A 66 -12.21 -9.65 -5.16
CA GLY A 66 -11.60 -8.67 -6.08
C GLY A 66 -10.52 -7.77 -5.47
N LYS A 67 -10.12 -7.97 -4.18
CA LYS A 67 -9.13 -7.12 -3.48
C LYS A 67 -7.80 -6.97 -4.22
N SER A 68 -7.21 -8.09 -4.65
CA SER A 68 -5.92 -8.06 -5.38
C SER A 68 -6.06 -7.39 -6.75
N THR A 69 -7.21 -7.54 -7.41
CA THR A 69 -7.50 -6.84 -8.67
C THR A 69 -7.61 -5.34 -8.44
N LEU A 70 -8.34 -4.91 -7.40
CA LEU A 70 -8.45 -3.51 -7.04
C LEU A 70 -7.09 -2.93 -6.64
N MET A 71 -6.29 -3.66 -5.87
CA MET A 71 -4.92 -3.25 -5.52
C MET A 71 -4.02 -3.09 -6.76
N ASN A 72 -4.10 -4.00 -7.72
CA ASN A 72 -3.31 -3.91 -8.95
C ASN A 72 -3.70 -2.66 -9.76
N ILE A 73 -4.97 -2.28 -9.78
CA ILE A 73 -5.42 -1.03 -10.40
C ILE A 73 -4.89 0.16 -9.59
N ILE A 74 -5.11 0.21 -8.27
CA ILE A 74 -4.61 1.29 -7.41
C ILE A 74 -3.10 1.46 -7.55
N GLY A 75 -2.38 0.34 -7.66
CA GLY A 75 -0.93 0.32 -7.85
C GLY A 75 -0.46 0.65 -9.28
N ALA A 76 -1.39 0.95 -10.20
CA ALA A 76 -1.10 1.13 -11.62
C ALA A 76 -0.28 -0.04 -12.23
N LEU A 77 -0.44 -1.26 -11.67
CA LEU A 77 0.11 -2.50 -12.21
C LEU A 77 -0.78 -3.04 -13.34
N ASP A 78 -2.07 -2.69 -13.30
CA ASP A 78 -3.05 -3.00 -14.31
C ASP A 78 -3.93 -1.78 -14.57
N ARG A 79 -4.56 -1.72 -15.75
CA ARG A 79 -5.48 -0.64 -16.12
C ARG A 79 -6.94 -1.09 -15.91
N PRO A 80 -7.82 -0.18 -15.48
CA PRO A 80 -9.25 -0.48 -15.50
C PRO A 80 -9.73 -0.69 -16.95
N THR A 81 -10.76 -1.53 -17.13
CA THR A 81 -11.42 -1.68 -18.42
C THR A 81 -12.31 -0.46 -18.71
N MET A 82 -12.97 0.07 -17.67
CA MET A 82 -13.80 1.28 -17.74
C MET A 82 -13.65 2.11 -16.46
N GLY A 83 -14.05 3.37 -16.55
CA GLY A 83 -13.99 4.32 -15.43
C GLY A 83 -12.76 5.21 -15.49
N ASP A 84 -12.71 6.22 -14.61
CA ASP A 84 -11.62 7.19 -14.53
C ASP A 84 -10.73 6.85 -13.33
N TYR A 85 -9.42 6.87 -13.56
CA TYR A 85 -8.44 6.70 -12.49
C TYR A 85 -7.39 7.81 -12.51
N ILE A 86 -7.39 8.64 -11.46
CA ILE A 86 -6.40 9.69 -11.22
C ILE A 86 -5.48 9.25 -10.07
N LEU A 87 -4.19 9.19 -10.32
CA LEU A 87 -3.15 8.87 -9.33
C LEU A 87 -2.24 10.07 -9.17
N THR A 88 -2.21 10.67 -7.99
CA THR A 88 -1.42 11.89 -7.69
C THR A 88 -1.59 13.04 -8.70
N GLY A 89 -2.80 13.15 -9.27
CA GLY A 89 -3.17 14.15 -10.28
C GLY A 89 -2.90 13.74 -11.73
N ILE A 90 -2.44 12.51 -11.99
CA ILE A 90 -2.17 11.97 -13.31
C ILE A 90 -3.27 10.99 -13.72
N ASP A 91 -3.82 11.16 -14.92
CA ASP A 91 -4.81 10.27 -15.50
C ASP A 91 -4.15 8.98 -16.00
N VAL A 92 -4.34 7.88 -15.24
CA VAL A 92 -3.72 6.58 -15.52
C VAL A 92 -4.20 5.98 -16.84
N ALA A 93 -5.44 6.27 -17.26
CA ALA A 93 -5.97 5.74 -18.52
C ALA A 93 -5.27 6.35 -19.74
N LYS A 94 -4.84 7.61 -19.64
CA LYS A 94 -4.15 8.34 -20.71
C LYS A 94 -2.63 8.25 -20.66
N ALA A 95 -2.07 7.91 -19.50
CA ALA A 95 -0.62 7.81 -19.30
C ALA A 95 0.00 6.68 -20.12
N LYS A 96 1.17 6.91 -20.69
CA LYS A 96 1.95 5.88 -21.41
C LYS A 96 2.58 4.91 -20.41
N ASP A 97 2.91 3.69 -20.85
CA ASP A 97 3.51 2.66 -19.98
C ASP A 97 4.82 3.10 -19.32
N LYS A 98 5.63 3.92 -20.03
CA LYS A 98 6.85 4.51 -19.46
C LYS A 98 6.51 5.44 -18.31
N GLU A 99 5.55 6.32 -18.47
CA GLU A 99 5.09 7.26 -17.45
C GLU A 99 4.50 6.53 -16.23
N LEU A 100 3.67 5.50 -16.46
CA LEU A 100 3.17 4.65 -15.37
C LEU A 100 4.30 3.92 -14.62
N SER A 101 5.33 3.48 -15.33
CA SER A 101 6.51 2.85 -14.70
C SER A 101 7.30 3.83 -13.84
N GLU A 102 7.43 5.08 -14.27
CA GLU A 102 8.07 6.16 -13.50
C GLU A 102 7.24 6.50 -12.26
N ILE A 103 5.91 6.64 -12.40
CA ILE A 103 4.99 6.89 -11.28
C ILE A 103 5.07 5.75 -10.26
N ARG A 104 4.97 4.49 -10.69
CA ARG A 104 5.12 3.34 -9.79
C ARG A 104 6.44 3.37 -9.02
N ASN A 105 7.53 3.64 -9.72
CA ASN A 105 8.86 3.67 -9.11
C ASN A 105 9.01 4.78 -8.07
N GLN A 106 8.43 5.96 -8.33
CA GLN A 106 8.64 7.15 -7.51
C GLN A 106 7.56 7.36 -6.45
N GLN A 107 6.29 7.03 -6.76
CA GLN A 107 5.15 7.40 -5.93
C GLN A 107 4.58 6.26 -5.09
N ILE A 108 4.85 4.99 -5.47
CA ILE A 108 4.22 3.84 -4.85
C ILE A 108 5.27 2.87 -4.31
N GLY A 109 5.15 2.55 -3.03
CA GLY A 109 5.88 1.45 -2.39
C GLY A 109 4.99 0.23 -2.23
N PHE A 110 5.40 -0.92 -2.75
CA PHE A 110 4.65 -2.18 -2.65
C PHE A 110 5.21 -3.08 -1.57
N VAL A 111 4.31 -3.62 -0.73
CA VAL A 111 4.61 -4.63 0.28
C VAL A 111 3.63 -5.79 0.08
N PHE A 112 4.13 -6.97 -0.29
CA PHE A 112 3.34 -8.16 -0.60
C PHE A 112 3.42 -9.21 0.51
N GLN A 113 2.43 -10.07 0.59
CA GLN A 113 2.37 -11.22 1.50
C GLN A 113 3.56 -12.17 1.31
N THR A 114 3.96 -12.40 0.06
CA THR A 114 5.07 -13.30 -0.32
C THR A 114 6.43 -12.61 -0.37
N TYR A 115 6.53 -11.39 0.19
CA TYR A 115 7.74 -10.55 0.25
C TYR A 115 8.29 -10.11 -1.11
N ASN A 116 8.24 -10.95 -2.14
CA ASN A 116 8.75 -10.73 -3.50
C ASN A 116 10.19 -10.19 -3.53
N LEU A 117 11.05 -10.70 -2.64
CA LEU A 117 12.48 -10.39 -2.65
C LEU A 117 13.17 -11.15 -3.78
N ILE A 118 14.15 -10.50 -4.42
CA ILE A 118 15.00 -11.16 -5.40
C ILE A 118 15.80 -12.27 -4.70
N ALA A 119 15.63 -13.48 -5.19
CA ALA A 119 16.30 -14.66 -4.63
C ALA A 119 17.83 -14.53 -4.76
N ARG A 120 18.55 -15.09 -3.79
CA ARG A 120 20.01 -15.16 -3.78
C ARG A 120 20.74 -13.81 -3.82
N THR A 121 20.03 -12.70 -3.58
CA THR A 121 20.61 -11.36 -3.41
C THR A 121 20.53 -10.92 -1.96
N THR A 122 21.41 -10.02 -1.53
CA THR A 122 21.45 -9.52 -0.16
C THR A 122 20.24 -8.64 0.17
N ALA A 123 19.95 -8.45 1.46
CA ALA A 123 18.95 -7.50 1.92
C ALA A 123 19.26 -6.08 1.40
N LEU A 124 20.53 -5.68 1.45
CA LEU A 124 20.98 -4.38 0.94
C LEU A 124 20.68 -4.23 -0.55
N ALA A 125 21.04 -5.21 -1.38
CA ALA A 125 20.83 -5.17 -2.83
C ALA A 125 19.34 -5.13 -3.18
N ASN A 126 18.48 -5.84 -2.43
CA ASN A 126 17.02 -5.78 -2.61
C ASN A 126 16.48 -4.37 -2.37
N VAL A 127 16.97 -3.67 -1.34
CA VAL A 127 16.53 -2.29 -1.03
C VAL A 127 17.11 -1.27 -2.01
N GLU A 128 18.31 -1.51 -2.56
CA GLU A 128 18.90 -0.64 -3.58
C GLU A 128 18.17 -0.68 -4.94
N LEU A 129 17.47 -1.77 -5.23
CA LEU A 129 16.92 -2.05 -6.55
C LEU A 129 15.96 -0.95 -7.10
N PRO A 130 14.96 -0.46 -6.36
CA PRO A 130 14.09 0.61 -6.85
C PRO A 130 14.85 1.89 -7.18
N MET A 131 15.87 2.23 -6.40
CA MET A 131 16.73 3.40 -6.62
C MET A 131 17.64 3.23 -7.84
N LEU A 132 18.03 1.99 -8.17
CA LEU A 132 18.77 1.69 -9.40
C LEU A 132 17.91 2.02 -10.63
N TYR A 133 16.64 1.64 -10.65
CA TYR A 133 15.69 1.99 -11.70
C TYR A 133 15.41 3.50 -11.75
N GLY A 134 15.48 4.19 -10.61
CA GLY A 134 15.40 5.65 -10.51
C GLY A 134 16.70 6.37 -10.89
N ALA A 135 17.71 5.66 -11.44
CA ALA A 135 19.02 6.19 -11.83
C ALA A 135 19.79 6.90 -10.68
N VAL A 136 19.52 6.56 -9.42
CA VAL A 136 20.22 7.12 -8.25
C VAL A 136 21.69 6.63 -8.24
N PRO A 137 22.68 7.51 -8.03
CA PRO A 137 24.10 7.12 -7.97
C PRO A 137 24.37 6.05 -6.89
N LYS A 138 25.31 5.12 -7.17
CA LYS A 138 25.61 3.97 -6.29
C LYS A 138 25.86 4.39 -4.84
N ARG A 139 26.69 5.42 -4.62
CA ARG A 139 27.04 5.90 -3.28
C ARG A 139 25.80 6.34 -2.48
N GLU A 140 24.89 7.05 -3.13
CA GLU A 140 23.68 7.57 -2.50
C GLU A 140 22.68 6.46 -2.21
N ARG A 141 22.39 5.55 -3.18
CA ARG A 141 21.46 4.45 -2.96
C ARG A 141 21.96 3.48 -1.87
N THR A 142 23.27 3.20 -1.81
CA THR A 142 23.83 2.36 -0.75
C THR A 142 23.68 3.02 0.63
N ARG A 143 23.93 4.32 0.75
CA ARG A 143 23.70 5.08 1.99
C ARG A 143 22.23 5.01 2.40
N ARG A 144 21.32 5.34 1.47
CA ARG A 144 19.89 5.34 1.72
C ARG A 144 19.35 3.94 2.08
N ALA A 145 19.80 2.90 1.39
CA ALA A 145 19.40 1.52 1.68
C ALA A 145 19.84 1.08 3.08
N LYS A 146 21.02 1.46 3.54
CA LYS A 146 21.50 1.20 4.91
C LYS A 146 20.63 1.89 5.96
N GLU A 147 20.31 3.16 5.75
CA GLU A 147 19.42 3.93 6.65
C GLU A 147 18.03 3.27 6.76
N LEU A 148 17.45 2.83 5.63
CA LEU A 148 16.16 2.17 5.61
C LEU A 148 16.18 0.78 6.29
N LEU A 149 17.23 0.01 6.07
CA LEU A 149 17.41 -1.28 6.78
C LEU A 149 17.60 -1.10 8.27
N GLU A 150 18.32 -0.06 8.69
CA GLU A 150 18.44 0.30 10.10
C GLU A 150 17.10 0.71 10.72
N MET A 151 16.30 1.51 10.01
CA MET A 151 14.97 1.94 10.43
C MET A 151 14.04 0.75 10.72
N VAL A 152 14.13 -0.32 9.93
CA VAL A 152 13.33 -1.54 10.13
C VAL A 152 14.03 -2.59 11.03
N GLY A 153 15.14 -2.24 11.68
CA GLY A 153 15.88 -3.13 12.59
C GLY A 153 16.58 -4.30 11.89
N MET A 154 17.13 -4.03 10.69
CA MET A 154 17.85 -5.04 9.87
C MET A 154 19.33 -4.69 9.67
N ARG A 155 19.91 -3.80 10.50
CA ARG A 155 21.30 -3.34 10.39
C ARG A 155 22.30 -4.50 10.31
N GLU A 156 22.19 -5.47 11.22
CA GLU A 156 23.13 -6.60 11.32
C GLU A 156 22.89 -7.69 10.25
N ARG A 157 21.86 -7.55 9.45
CA ARG A 157 21.44 -8.52 8.42
C ARG A 157 21.50 -7.96 7.00
N MET A 158 22.15 -6.81 6.80
CA MET A 158 22.20 -6.12 5.49
C MET A 158 22.85 -6.99 4.39
N ASP A 159 23.89 -7.75 4.76
CA ASP A 159 24.67 -8.57 3.85
C ASP A 159 24.15 -10.01 3.74
N HIS A 160 23.12 -10.38 4.53
CA HIS A 160 22.49 -11.69 4.43
C HIS A 160 21.66 -11.79 3.15
N ARG A 161 21.70 -12.95 2.53
CA ARG A 161 20.89 -13.26 1.35
C ARG A 161 19.43 -13.47 1.75
N SER A 162 18.53 -13.23 0.82
CA SER A 162 17.09 -13.34 1.06
C SER A 162 16.68 -14.77 1.52
N ASP A 163 17.37 -15.82 1.09
CA ASP A 163 17.14 -17.20 1.50
C ASP A 163 17.60 -17.50 2.95
N GLU A 164 18.49 -16.69 3.52
CA GLU A 164 19.00 -16.82 4.89
C GLU A 164 18.15 -16.09 5.94
N LEU A 165 17.12 -15.35 5.49
CA LEU A 165 16.26 -14.53 6.34
C LEU A 165 15.00 -15.28 6.75
N SER A 166 14.56 -15.07 8.01
CA SER A 166 13.23 -15.50 8.46
C SER A 166 12.11 -14.74 7.76
N GLY A 167 10.86 -15.22 7.79
CA GLY A 167 9.71 -14.56 7.20
C GLY A 167 9.55 -13.11 7.65
N GLY A 168 9.60 -12.85 8.95
CA GLY A 168 9.51 -11.49 9.48
C GLY A 168 10.71 -10.59 9.12
N GLN A 169 11.90 -11.17 8.94
CA GLN A 169 13.05 -10.43 8.42
C GLN A 169 12.87 -10.08 6.94
N LYS A 170 12.40 -11.03 6.11
CA LYS A 170 12.06 -10.79 4.71
C LYS A 170 11.02 -9.67 4.57
N GLN A 171 10.00 -9.67 5.40
CA GLN A 171 8.96 -8.63 5.37
C GLN A 171 9.51 -7.26 5.74
N ARG A 172 10.39 -7.16 6.74
CA ARG A 172 11.05 -5.90 7.07
C ARG A 172 11.93 -5.38 5.93
N VAL A 173 12.65 -6.27 5.24
CA VAL A 173 13.42 -5.90 4.03
C VAL A 173 12.49 -5.44 2.91
N ALA A 174 11.33 -6.10 2.70
CA ALA A 174 10.34 -5.70 1.71
C ALA A 174 9.75 -4.30 2.01
N ILE A 175 9.52 -3.97 3.28
CA ILE A 175 9.08 -2.62 3.70
C ILE A 175 10.19 -1.60 3.45
N ALA A 176 11.45 -1.90 3.82
CA ALA A 176 12.58 -1.02 3.53
C ALA A 176 12.74 -0.76 2.02
N ARG A 177 12.58 -1.80 1.19
CA ARG A 177 12.58 -1.70 -0.27
C ARG A 177 11.42 -0.82 -0.77
N ALA A 178 10.22 -0.98 -0.22
CA ALA A 178 9.07 -0.16 -0.58
C ALA A 178 9.33 1.33 -0.32
N MET A 179 10.12 1.66 0.71
CA MET A 179 10.48 3.03 1.10
C MET A 179 11.69 3.62 0.35
N ALA A 180 12.35 2.85 -0.53
CA ALA A 180 13.62 3.22 -1.15
C ALA A 180 13.58 4.60 -1.84
N ASN A 181 12.60 4.84 -2.68
CA ASN A 181 12.42 6.11 -3.41
C ASN A 181 11.55 7.14 -2.66
N ASN A 182 11.35 6.96 -1.35
CA ASN A 182 10.53 7.85 -0.52
C ASN A 182 9.09 8.06 -1.06
N PRO A 183 8.35 6.99 -1.39
CA PRO A 183 7.04 7.10 -2.02
C PRO A 183 6.05 7.84 -1.12
N SER A 184 5.05 8.48 -1.73
CA SER A 184 3.93 9.10 -1.02
C SER A 184 2.84 8.10 -0.62
N ILE A 185 2.75 6.97 -1.35
CA ILE A 185 1.75 5.92 -1.13
C ILE A 185 2.44 4.59 -0.85
N ILE A 186 1.96 3.86 0.14
CA ILE A 186 2.36 2.48 0.43
C ILE A 186 1.13 1.58 0.24
N LEU A 187 1.26 0.59 -0.64
CA LEU A 187 0.26 -0.44 -0.86
C LEU A 187 0.73 -1.73 -0.20
N ALA A 188 0.00 -2.21 0.79
CA ALA A 188 0.35 -3.40 1.56
C ALA A 188 -0.72 -4.49 1.38
N ASP A 189 -0.36 -5.58 0.71
CA ASP A 189 -1.23 -6.74 0.47
C ASP A 189 -0.91 -7.83 1.48
N GLU A 190 -1.83 -8.07 2.43
CA GLU A 190 -1.71 -9.08 3.48
C GLU A 190 -0.32 -9.10 4.15
N PRO A 191 0.22 -7.95 4.61
CA PRO A 191 1.63 -7.85 4.98
C PRO A 191 2.02 -8.68 6.19
N THR A 192 1.06 -9.24 6.93
CA THR A 192 1.27 -10.09 8.10
C THR A 192 0.76 -11.52 7.91
N GLY A 193 0.11 -11.82 6.78
CA GLY A 193 -0.62 -13.08 6.58
C GLY A 193 0.23 -14.36 6.62
N ALA A 194 1.56 -14.25 6.41
CA ALA A 194 2.49 -15.37 6.50
C ALA A 194 3.32 -15.38 7.81
N LEU A 195 2.95 -14.57 8.82
CA LEU A 195 3.73 -14.34 10.03
C LEU A 195 2.97 -14.77 11.29
N ASP A 196 3.70 -15.14 12.33
CA ASP A 196 3.13 -15.29 13.65
C ASP A 196 2.64 -13.94 14.22
N SER A 197 1.71 -13.98 15.18
CA SER A 197 1.06 -12.78 15.73
C SER A 197 2.05 -11.77 16.31
N LYS A 198 3.11 -12.23 17.01
CA LYS A 198 4.12 -11.35 17.60
C LYS A 198 4.96 -10.63 16.53
N THR A 199 5.33 -11.35 15.48
CA THR A 199 6.06 -10.79 14.34
C THR A 199 5.16 -9.87 13.52
N GLY A 200 3.90 -10.28 13.28
CA GLY A 200 2.89 -9.46 12.62
C GLY A 200 2.67 -8.12 13.33
N ARG A 201 2.58 -8.11 14.68
CA ARG A 201 2.48 -6.87 15.46
C ARG A 201 3.63 -5.90 15.17
N LYS A 202 4.88 -6.38 15.15
CA LYS A 202 6.05 -5.56 14.83
C LYS A 202 6.00 -4.97 13.41
N ILE A 203 5.42 -5.68 12.47
CA ILE A 203 5.21 -5.17 11.10
C ILE A 203 4.17 -4.05 11.11
N MET A 204 3.06 -4.21 11.81
CA MET A 204 2.04 -3.15 11.95
C MET A 204 2.61 -1.91 12.66
N ASP A 205 3.44 -2.08 13.68
CA ASP A 205 4.12 -0.97 14.36
C ASP A 205 4.98 -0.13 13.39
N ILE A 206 5.63 -0.78 12.40
CA ILE A 206 6.36 -0.06 11.35
C ILE A 206 5.39 0.76 10.48
N PHE A 207 4.25 0.20 10.05
CA PHE A 207 3.26 0.95 9.28
C PHE A 207 2.70 2.14 10.06
N HIS A 208 2.36 1.96 11.34
CA HIS A 208 1.92 3.06 12.19
C HIS A 208 2.97 4.16 12.33
N LYS A 209 4.25 3.79 12.46
CA LYS A 209 5.35 4.74 12.50
C LYS A 209 5.49 5.51 11.18
N LEU A 210 5.43 4.82 10.04
CA LEU A 210 5.48 5.44 8.71
C LEU A 210 4.31 6.42 8.50
N HIS A 211 3.11 6.05 8.94
CA HIS A 211 1.92 6.90 8.87
C HIS A 211 2.04 8.12 9.82
N LYS A 212 2.25 7.89 11.12
CA LYS A 212 2.20 8.96 12.14
C LYS A 212 3.40 9.92 12.09
N GLU A 213 4.62 9.38 11.87
CA GLU A 213 5.85 10.19 11.92
C GLU A 213 6.26 10.74 10.55
N GLN A 214 5.95 10.03 9.45
CA GLN A 214 6.35 10.43 8.11
C GLN A 214 5.20 10.85 7.21
N GLY A 215 3.96 10.85 7.71
CA GLY A 215 2.77 11.28 6.99
C GLY A 215 2.46 10.44 5.74
N LYS A 216 2.88 9.17 5.69
CA LYS A 216 2.66 8.31 4.52
C LYS A 216 1.20 7.95 4.37
N THR A 217 0.70 8.00 3.13
CA THR A 217 -0.59 7.44 2.75
C THR A 217 -0.44 5.92 2.66
N ILE A 218 -1.28 5.17 3.37
CA ILE A 218 -1.17 3.70 3.41
C ILE A 218 -2.52 3.08 3.03
N VAL A 219 -2.48 2.17 2.06
CA VAL A 219 -3.63 1.31 1.71
C VAL A 219 -3.27 -0.11 2.11
N LEU A 220 -3.95 -0.63 3.12
CA LEU A 220 -3.76 -1.97 3.66
C LEU A 220 -4.85 -2.89 3.13
N ILE A 221 -4.48 -3.95 2.44
CA ILE A 221 -5.41 -5.01 2.08
C ILE A 221 -5.24 -6.14 3.09
N THR A 222 -6.33 -6.54 3.72
CA THR A 222 -6.31 -7.62 4.70
C THR A 222 -7.67 -8.30 4.86
N HIS A 223 -7.65 -9.58 5.23
CA HIS A 223 -8.85 -10.30 5.69
C HIS A 223 -9.02 -10.21 7.22
N SER A 224 -8.02 -9.70 7.96
CA SER A 224 -8.07 -9.53 9.40
C SER A 224 -8.86 -8.27 9.79
N GLN A 225 -10.03 -8.45 10.41
CA GLN A 225 -10.80 -7.35 10.98
C GLN A 225 -10.03 -6.61 12.08
N GLU A 226 -9.23 -7.35 12.87
CA GLU A 226 -8.43 -6.77 13.93
C GLU A 226 -7.42 -5.75 13.42
N LEU A 227 -6.71 -6.07 12.33
CA LEU A 227 -5.76 -5.15 11.70
C LEU A 227 -6.47 -3.97 11.01
N ALA A 228 -7.62 -4.22 10.41
CA ALA A 228 -8.41 -3.17 9.78
C ALA A 228 -8.88 -2.11 10.80
N GLU A 229 -9.27 -2.54 12.02
CA GLU A 229 -9.68 -1.62 13.10
C GLU A 229 -8.58 -0.65 13.56
N GLU A 230 -7.33 -0.93 13.22
CA GLU A 230 -6.18 -0.05 13.51
C GLU A 230 -5.99 1.07 12.48
N THR A 231 -6.72 1.04 11.38
CA THR A 231 -6.66 2.07 10.32
C THR A 231 -7.73 3.16 10.53
N GLU A 232 -7.55 4.32 9.90
CA GLU A 232 -8.49 5.43 10.05
C GLU A 232 -9.84 5.17 9.39
N ARG A 233 -9.83 4.37 8.30
CA ARG A 233 -11.00 4.10 7.45
C ARG A 233 -10.95 2.67 6.92
N ILE A 234 -12.09 2.02 6.90
CA ILE A 234 -12.25 0.63 6.49
C ILE A 234 -13.26 0.57 5.36
N LEU A 235 -12.85 0.00 4.24
CA LEU A 235 -13.69 -0.26 3.07
C LEU A 235 -13.96 -1.77 3.00
N THR A 236 -15.20 -2.16 2.84
CA THR A 236 -15.57 -3.58 2.65
C THR A 236 -15.84 -3.84 1.17
N LEU A 237 -15.00 -4.68 0.57
CA LEU A 237 -15.18 -5.16 -0.79
C LEU A 237 -15.85 -6.54 -0.77
N LYS A 238 -16.98 -6.65 -1.45
CA LYS A 238 -17.73 -7.90 -1.60
C LYS A 238 -18.16 -8.05 -3.05
N ASP A 239 -17.94 -9.22 -3.62
CA ASP A 239 -18.34 -9.57 -4.98
C ASP A 239 -18.00 -8.50 -6.03
N GLY A 240 -16.79 -7.92 -5.93
CA GLY A 240 -16.31 -6.90 -6.87
C GLY A 240 -16.81 -5.47 -6.61
N GLU A 241 -17.57 -5.22 -5.52
CA GLU A 241 -18.11 -3.90 -5.18
C GLU A 241 -17.69 -3.45 -3.78
N ILE A 242 -17.43 -2.16 -3.61
CA ILE A 242 -17.27 -1.54 -2.29
C ILE A 242 -18.68 -1.31 -1.71
N VAL A 243 -19.08 -2.21 -0.80
CA VAL A 243 -20.45 -2.24 -0.25
C VAL A 243 -20.60 -1.47 1.05
N ALA A 244 -19.51 -1.17 1.76
CA ALA A 244 -19.55 -0.43 3.02
C ALA A 244 -18.26 0.35 3.25
N GLU A 245 -18.40 1.47 3.96
CA GLU A 245 -17.31 2.31 4.43
C GLU A 245 -17.59 2.72 5.89
N ARG A 246 -16.57 2.60 6.75
CA ARG A 246 -16.65 3.02 8.14
C ARG A 246 -15.30 3.49 8.69
N GLY A 247 -15.32 4.26 9.76
CA GLY A 247 -14.11 4.59 10.51
C GLY A 247 -13.57 3.39 11.30
N GLY A 248 -12.25 3.33 11.47
CA GLY A 248 -11.61 2.39 12.38
C GLY A 248 -11.87 2.75 13.84
N SER A 249 -11.94 1.75 14.73
CA SER A 249 -12.29 1.96 16.13
C SER A 249 -11.07 2.18 17.05
N ARG A 250 -9.86 1.85 16.60
CA ARG A 250 -8.61 1.90 17.38
C ARG A 250 -7.65 3.03 17.02
N VAL A 251 -8.12 4.02 16.26
CA VAL A 251 -7.29 5.19 15.92
C VAL A 251 -7.25 6.14 17.10
N CYS A 252 -6.17 6.11 17.86
CA CYS A 252 -5.85 7.07 18.94
C CYS A 252 -4.76 8.03 18.49
#